data_5ff8d3d9ff93d4edc5d299db3d254764
#
_entry.id   5ff8d3d9ff93d4edc5d299db3d254764
#
_cell.length_a   1.000
_cell.length_b   1.000
_cell.length_c   1.000
_cell.angle_alpha   90.00
_cell.angle_beta   90.00
_cell.angle_gamma   90.00
#
_symmetry.space_group_name_H-M   'P 1'
#
loop_
_entity.id
_entity.type
_entity.pdbx_description
1 polymer ?
#
loop_
_entity_poly.entity_id
_entity_poly.type
_entity_poly.pdbx_seq_one_letter_code
_entity_poly.pdbx_strand_id
1 'polypeptide(L)'
;MAKRSAIVIGAGIAGLATARALSGKGFSVKVFERTQQALGASIRNFGMVWPIGQPSGKLYESALRSRSIWKEISNRGAFWHEDAGCLHLAYHPDEWKVLQELYELFKAERPVKLLTAPQVAACSEAVVQENLLGGLFSSDELISDP
;
A
#
# COMPACT_ATOMS: atom_id res chain seq x y z
N MET A 1 -21.83 -25.11 -21.72
CA MET A 1 -22.23 -23.69 -21.77
C MET A 1 -21.10 -22.88 -22.37
N ALA A 2 -21.35 -21.93 -23.27
CA ALA A 2 -20.35 -21.08 -23.86
C ALA A 2 -19.72 -20.19 -22.73
N LYS A 3 -18.40 -20.13 -22.70
CA LYS A 3 -17.66 -19.32 -21.71
C LYS A 3 -17.88 -17.84 -22.04
N ARG A 4 -18.42 -17.07 -21.10
CA ARG A 4 -18.56 -15.60 -21.27
C ARG A 4 -17.20 -14.98 -21.54
N SER A 5 -17.13 -14.00 -22.42
CA SER A 5 -15.90 -13.29 -22.76
C SER A 5 -15.99 -11.82 -22.35
N ALA A 6 -14.84 -11.22 -22.06
CA ALA A 6 -14.71 -9.80 -21.75
C ALA A 6 -13.44 -9.24 -22.41
N ILE A 7 -13.50 -7.98 -22.80
CA ILE A 7 -12.38 -7.21 -23.30
C ILE A 7 -12.09 -6.08 -22.30
N VAL A 8 -10.84 -5.95 -21.91
CA VAL A 8 -10.34 -4.85 -21.06
C VAL A 8 -9.39 -4.01 -21.90
N ILE A 9 -9.61 -2.71 -21.95
CA ILE A 9 -8.77 -1.77 -22.69
C ILE A 9 -7.92 -1.00 -21.67
N GLY A 10 -6.59 -1.10 -21.80
CA GLY A 10 -5.59 -0.56 -20.90
C GLY A 10 -5.07 -1.61 -19.91
N ALA A 11 -3.73 -1.78 -19.86
CA ALA A 11 -3.03 -2.69 -18.94
C ALA A 11 -2.43 -1.96 -17.72
N GLY A 12 -2.93 -0.77 -17.38
CA GLY A 12 -2.64 -0.15 -16.09
C GLY A 12 -3.30 -0.93 -14.94
N ILE A 13 -2.99 -0.56 -13.69
CA ILE A 13 -3.43 -1.29 -12.50
C ILE A 13 -4.96 -1.52 -12.45
N ALA A 14 -5.76 -0.53 -12.83
CA ALA A 14 -7.21 -0.66 -12.85
C ALA A 14 -7.69 -1.71 -13.88
N GLY A 15 -7.08 -1.72 -15.08
CA GLY A 15 -7.38 -2.71 -16.11
C GLY A 15 -6.96 -4.12 -15.71
N LEU A 16 -5.75 -4.28 -15.18
CA LEU A 16 -5.25 -5.58 -14.71
C LEU A 16 -6.07 -6.12 -13.52
N ALA A 17 -6.44 -5.27 -12.56
CA ALA A 17 -7.31 -5.65 -11.44
C ALA A 17 -8.70 -6.10 -11.93
N THR A 18 -9.27 -5.39 -12.90
CA THR A 18 -10.54 -5.75 -13.54
C THR A 18 -10.43 -7.09 -14.28
N ALA A 19 -9.37 -7.27 -15.07
CA ALA A 19 -9.12 -8.51 -15.81
C ALA A 19 -8.97 -9.71 -14.85
N ARG A 20 -8.22 -9.55 -13.75
CA ARG A 20 -8.07 -10.55 -12.70
C ARG A 20 -9.44 -10.91 -12.08
N ALA A 21 -10.22 -9.90 -11.71
CA ALA A 21 -11.53 -10.12 -11.09
C ALA A 21 -12.51 -10.85 -12.04
N LEU A 22 -12.53 -10.49 -13.32
CA LEU A 22 -13.36 -11.15 -14.33
C LEU A 22 -12.89 -12.58 -14.60
N SER A 23 -11.59 -12.81 -14.69
CA SER A 23 -11.00 -14.15 -14.85
C SER A 23 -11.37 -15.05 -13.67
N GLY A 24 -11.28 -14.54 -12.44
CA GLY A 24 -11.71 -15.25 -11.24
C GLY A 24 -13.21 -15.59 -11.19
N LYS A 25 -14.03 -14.86 -11.95
CA LYS A 25 -15.46 -15.15 -12.17
C LYS A 25 -15.73 -16.05 -13.38
N GLY A 26 -14.69 -16.63 -13.97
CA GLY A 26 -14.83 -17.60 -15.07
C GLY A 26 -14.98 -16.98 -16.45
N PHE A 27 -14.76 -15.68 -16.63
CA PHE A 27 -14.73 -15.07 -17.96
C PHE A 27 -13.44 -15.44 -18.72
N SER A 28 -13.54 -15.55 -20.05
CA SER A 28 -12.39 -15.47 -20.94
C SER A 28 -12.05 -14.00 -21.15
N VAL A 29 -10.91 -13.54 -20.65
CA VAL A 29 -10.55 -12.10 -20.67
C VAL A 29 -9.43 -11.85 -21.66
N LYS A 30 -9.60 -10.83 -22.52
CA LYS A 30 -8.54 -10.28 -23.37
C LYS A 30 -8.23 -8.85 -22.90
N VAL A 31 -6.94 -8.55 -22.69
CA VAL A 31 -6.47 -7.21 -22.34
C VAL A 31 -5.76 -6.63 -23.54
N PHE A 32 -6.09 -5.40 -23.89
CA PHE A 32 -5.42 -4.64 -24.95
C PHE A 32 -4.74 -3.43 -24.34
N GLU A 33 -3.46 -3.26 -24.65
CA GLU A 33 -2.67 -2.08 -24.29
C GLU A 33 -2.12 -1.46 -25.58
N ARG A 34 -2.12 -0.13 -25.67
CA ARG A 34 -1.66 0.59 -26.86
C ARG A 34 -0.13 0.61 -27.01
N THR A 35 0.59 0.41 -25.90
CA THR A 35 2.05 0.40 -25.85
C THR A 35 2.56 -0.98 -25.44
N GLN A 36 3.86 -1.24 -25.62
CA GLN A 36 4.45 -2.54 -25.25
C GLN A 36 4.34 -2.82 -23.74
N GLN A 37 4.28 -1.77 -22.92
CA GLN A 37 4.06 -1.85 -21.48
C GLN A 37 3.22 -0.65 -21.05
N ALA A 38 2.54 -0.77 -19.90
CA ALA A 38 1.79 0.33 -19.32
C ALA A 38 2.73 1.45 -18.88
N LEU A 39 2.67 2.62 -19.52
CA LEU A 39 3.52 3.78 -19.25
C LEU A 39 2.78 4.89 -18.49
N GLY A 40 1.59 4.62 -17.99
CA GLY A 40 0.72 5.61 -17.35
C GLY A 40 1.02 5.82 -15.87
N ALA A 41 -0.01 6.26 -15.12
CA ALA A 41 0.09 6.56 -13.71
C ALA A 41 0.52 5.35 -12.85
N SER A 42 0.24 4.13 -13.30
CA SER A 42 0.52 2.91 -12.52
C SER A 42 1.99 2.68 -12.24
N ILE A 43 2.89 3.01 -13.18
CA ILE A 43 4.33 2.88 -13.01
C ILE A 43 5.01 4.15 -12.49
N ARG A 44 4.26 5.25 -12.34
CA ARG A 44 4.75 6.51 -11.77
C ARG A 44 4.44 6.61 -10.28
N ASN A 45 4.25 5.49 -9.64
CA ASN A 45 4.02 5.36 -8.22
C ASN A 45 5.36 5.03 -7.53
N PHE A 46 5.47 5.33 -6.25
CA PHE A 46 6.66 5.03 -5.43
C PHE A 46 6.57 3.64 -4.74
N GLY A 47 5.72 2.75 -5.25
CA GLY A 47 5.67 1.36 -4.81
C GLY A 47 5.16 1.14 -3.38
N MET A 48 4.41 2.07 -2.80
CA MET A 48 3.83 1.90 -1.46
C MET A 48 2.40 1.37 -1.53
N VAL A 49 2.14 0.29 -0.83
CA VAL A 49 0.78 -0.14 -0.46
C VAL A 49 0.53 0.32 0.97
N TRP A 50 -0.32 1.33 1.13
CA TRP A 50 -0.38 2.19 2.30
C TRP A 50 -1.77 2.24 2.97
N PRO A 51 -2.19 1.18 3.69
CA PRO A 51 -3.49 1.10 4.34
C PRO A 51 -3.74 2.15 5.42
N ILE A 52 -2.71 2.56 6.17
CA ILE A 52 -2.88 3.52 7.28
C ILE A 52 -3.50 4.85 6.85
N GLY A 53 -3.25 5.28 5.62
CA GLY A 53 -3.81 6.51 5.06
C GLY A 53 -5.32 6.47 4.78
N GLN A 54 -5.98 5.32 4.98
CA GLN A 54 -7.41 5.18 4.71
C GLN A 54 -8.24 5.45 5.95
N PRO A 55 -9.41 6.11 5.80
CA PRO A 55 -10.40 6.22 6.88
C PRO A 55 -10.82 4.85 7.41
N SER A 56 -11.16 4.77 8.70
CA SER A 56 -11.67 3.54 9.34
C SER A 56 -12.93 2.99 8.64
N GLY A 57 -13.17 1.70 8.81
CA GLY A 57 -14.29 0.98 8.22
C GLY A 57 -14.00 0.50 6.79
N LYS A 58 -14.97 0.60 5.89
CA LYS A 58 -14.93 -0.02 4.55
C LYS A 58 -13.71 0.33 3.70
N LEU A 59 -13.18 1.54 3.81
CA LEU A 59 -12.02 1.95 3.03
C LEU A 59 -10.74 1.28 3.55
N TYR A 60 -10.55 1.25 4.87
CA TYR A 60 -9.42 0.54 5.47
C TYR A 60 -9.50 -0.97 5.22
N GLU A 61 -10.67 -1.59 5.38
CA GLU A 61 -10.90 -3.00 5.06
C GLU A 61 -10.57 -3.31 3.58
N SER A 62 -10.97 -2.43 2.66
CA SER A 62 -10.66 -2.55 1.24
C SER A 62 -9.16 -2.41 0.96
N ALA A 63 -8.46 -1.54 1.69
CA ALA A 63 -7.01 -1.38 1.58
C ALA A 63 -6.27 -2.62 2.09
N LEU A 64 -6.67 -3.19 3.22
CA LEU A 64 -6.11 -4.45 3.73
C LEU A 64 -6.36 -5.62 2.77
N ARG A 65 -7.54 -5.68 2.17
CA ARG A 65 -7.84 -6.67 1.14
C ARG A 65 -6.96 -6.48 -0.10
N SER A 66 -6.77 -5.24 -0.55
CA SER A 66 -5.87 -4.93 -1.66
C SER A 66 -4.43 -5.35 -1.35
N ARG A 67 -3.93 -5.03 -0.14
CA ARG A 67 -2.62 -5.48 0.34
C ARG A 67 -2.48 -7.00 0.28
N SER A 68 -3.47 -7.75 0.74
CA SER A 68 -3.45 -9.21 0.70
C SER A 68 -3.38 -9.74 -0.74
N ILE A 69 -4.08 -9.10 -1.68
CA ILE A 69 -4.03 -9.45 -3.10
C ILE A 69 -2.64 -9.16 -3.69
N TRP A 70 -2.03 -8.03 -3.35
CA TRP A 70 -0.67 -7.69 -3.77
C TRP A 70 0.33 -8.74 -3.29
N LYS A 71 0.28 -9.14 -2.02
CA LYS A 71 1.13 -10.21 -1.46
C LYS A 71 0.92 -11.55 -2.17
N GLU A 72 -0.34 -11.94 -2.42
CA GLU A 72 -0.65 -13.16 -3.16
C GLU A 72 0.00 -13.18 -4.54
N ILE A 73 -0.08 -12.06 -5.28
CA ILE A 73 0.49 -11.94 -6.63
C ILE A 73 2.02 -11.97 -6.58
N SER A 74 2.63 -11.23 -5.66
CA SER A 74 4.07 -11.20 -5.47
C SER A 74 4.63 -12.56 -5.07
N ASN A 75 3.99 -13.27 -4.14
CA ASN A 75 4.41 -14.62 -3.73
C ASN A 75 4.37 -15.66 -4.88
N ARG A 76 3.70 -15.33 -5.99
CA ARG A 76 3.76 -16.11 -7.23
C ARG A 76 4.91 -15.70 -8.16
N GLY A 77 5.78 -14.80 -7.73
CA GLY A 77 6.95 -14.35 -8.46
C GLY A 77 6.68 -13.25 -9.49
N ALA A 78 5.54 -12.55 -9.42
CA ALA A 78 5.21 -11.52 -10.40
C ALA A 78 6.02 -10.23 -10.22
N PHE A 79 6.38 -9.88 -8.99
CA PHE A 79 7.20 -8.72 -8.63
C PHE A 79 7.75 -8.89 -7.20
N TRP A 80 8.73 -8.09 -6.83
CA TRP A 80 9.27 -8.06 -5.47
C TRP A 80 8.40 -7.22 -4.52
N HIS A 81 8.27 -7.65 -3.27
CA HIS A 81 7.71 -6.84 -2.20
C HIS A 81 8.42 -7.12 -0.86
N GLU A 82 8.30 -6.19 0.06
CA GLU A 82 8.74 -6.33 1.44
C GLU A 82 7.68 -5.74 2.39
N ASP A 83 7.38 -6.47 3.47
CA ASP A 83 6.52 -6.01 4.56
C ASP A 83 7.33 -5.10 5.49
N ALA A 84 7.76 -3.95 5.01
CA ALA A 84 8.63 -3.04 5.74
C ALA A 84 7.88 -2.22 6.80
N GLY A 85 6.56 -2.13 6.69
CA GLY A 85 5.78 -1.14 7.42
C GLY A 85 6.05 0.28 6.94
N CYS A 86 5.62 1.27 7.67
CA CYS A 86 6.01 2.66 7.44
C CYS A 86 6.22 3.45 8.71
N LEU A 87 7.11 4.45 8.64
CA LEU A 87 7.39 5.43 9.67
C LEU A 87 6.86 6.80 9.24
N HIS A 88 6.02 7.39 10.07
CA HIS A 88 5.66 8.80 9.97
C HIS A 88 6.50 9.57 10.98
N LEU A 89 7.31 10.50 10.53
CA LEU A 89 8.26 11.25 11.36
C LEU A 89 7.67 12.60 11.77
N ALA A 90 8.00 13.05 12.96
CA ALA A 90 7.64 14.36 13.45
C ALA A 90 8.89 15.14 13.89
N TYR A 91 9.12 16.29 13.28
CA TYR A 91 10.19 17.23 13.58
C TYR A 91 9.65 18.53 14.20
N HIS A 92 8.35 18.81 14.04
CA HIS A 92 7.68 19.97 14.61
C HIS A 92 6.64 19.58 15.67
N PRO A 93 6.40 20.42 16.69
CA PRO A 93 5.45 20.10 17.77
C PRO A 93 4.02 19.83 17.30
N ASP A 94 3.57 20.51 16.25
CA ASP A 94 2.25 20.30 15.65
C ASP A 94 2.17 18.96 14.90
N GLU A 95 3.20 18.55 14.17
CA GLU A 95 3.32 17.23 13.56
C GLU A 95 3.26 16.13 14.63
N TRP A 96 4.04 16.31 15.71
CA TRP A 96 4.06 15.35 16.80
C TRP A 96 2.70 15.20 17.46
N LYS A 97 2.01 16.32 17.68
CA LYS A 97 0.65 16.30 18.22
C LYS A 97 -0.32 15.53 17.29
N VAL A 98 -0.25 15.75 15.99
CA VAL A 98 -1.06 15.02 15.01
C VAL A 98 -0.79 13.52 15.07
N LEU A 99 0.48 13.10 15.15
CA LEU A 99 0.80 11.67 15.27
C LEU A 99 0.30 11.04 16.57
N GLN A 100 0.33 11.79 17.68
CA GLN A 100 -0.24 11.33 18.94
C GLN A 100 -1.77 11.18 18.86
N GLU A 101 -2.47 12.14 18.27
CA GLU A 101 -3.92 12.09 18.06
C GLU A 101 -4.29 10.90 17.12
N LEU A 102 -3.51 10.68 16.07
CA LEU A 102 -3.70 9.57 15.14
C LEU A 102 -3.48 8.22 15.84
N TYR A 103 -2.46 8.12 16.67
CA TYR A 103 -2.21 6.93 17.47
C TYR A 103 -3.39 6.62 18.40
N GLU A 104 -3.86 7.61 19.16
CA GLU A 104 -5.01 7.43 20.06
C GLU A 104 -6.26 6.98 19.31
N LEU A 105 -6.47 7.51 18.11
CA LEU A 105 -7.61 7.15 17.25
C LEU A 105 -7.52 5.70 16.76
N PHE A 106 -6.33 5.20 16.44
CA PHE A 106 -6.18 3.93 15.73
C PHE A 106 -5.58 2.77 16.52
N LYS A 107 -4.99 3.02 17.71
CA LYS A 107 -4.27 1.99 18.49
C LYS A 107 -5.09 0.74 18.82
N ALA A 108 -6.42 0.85 18.88
CA ALA A 108 -7.32 -0.27 19.14
C ALA A 108 -7.69 -1.09 17.90
N GLU A 109 -7.56 -0.49 16.70
CA GLU A 109 -8.03 -1.08 15.44
C GLU A 109 -6.89 -1.45 14.48
N ARG A 110 -5.72 -0.83 14.65
CA ARG A 110 -4.60 -0.93 13.70
C ARG A 110 -3.30 -1.23 14.43
N PRO A 111 -2.37 -1.96 13.79
CA PRO A 111 -1.08 -2.30 14.38
C PRO A 111 -0.12 -1.09 14.30
N VAL A 112 -0.45 -0.03 15.03
CA VAL A 112 0.34 1.20 15.12
C VAL A 112 1.07 1.30 16.45
N LYS A 113 2.25 1.92 16.45
CA LYS A 113 3.07 2.18 17.63
C LYS A 113 3.58 3.62 17.60
N LEU A 114 3.41 4.33 18.71
CA LEU A 114 4.06 5.61 18.90
C LEU A 114 5.49 5.37 19.37
N LEU A 115 6.47 5.95 18.69
CA LEU A 115 7.89 5.75 18.92
C LEU A 115 8.55 7.05 19.37
N THR A 116 9.44 6.97 20.36
CA THR A 116 10.33 8.05 20.72
C THR A 116 11.41 8.27 19.66
N ALA A 117 12.05 9.43 19.65
CA ALA A 117 13.12 9.74 18.68
C ALA A 117 14.24 8.67 18.64
N PRO A 118 14.78 8.16 19.78
CA PRO A 118 15.76 7.07 19.75
C PRO A 118 15.21 5.77 19.13
N GLN A 119 13.93 5.44 19.35
CA GLN A 119 13.32 4.26 18.78
C GLN A 119 13.12 4.40 17.26
N VAL A 120 12.76 5.58 16.79
CA VAL A 120 12.66 5.89 15.37
C VAL A 120 14.03 5.78 14.70
N ALA A 121 15.08 6.36 15.30
CA ALA A 121 16.45 6.28 14.80
C ALA A 121 16.96 4.83 14.70
N ALA A 122 16.53 3.97 15.62
CA ALA A 122 16.86 2.54 15.58
C ALA A 122 16.15 1.77 14.46
N CYS A 123 15.05 2.29 13.91
CA CYS A 123 14.33 1.64 12.81
C CYS A 123 14.98 1.88 11.45
N SER A 124 15.69 3.00 11.24
CA SER A 124 16.29 3.32 9.95
C SER A 124 17.46 4.31 10.09
N GLU A 125 18.58 3.96 9.50
CA GLU A 125 19.77 4.84 9.43
C GLU A 125 19.53 6.08 8.53
N ALA A 126 18.53 6.06 7.67
CA ALA A 126 18.19 7.18 6.81
C ALA A 126 17.46 8.33 7.54
N VAL A 127 17.07 8.11 8.81
CA VAL A 127 16.36 9.13 9.59
C VAL A 127 17.34 10.20 10.08
N VAL A 128 17.06 11.46 9.75
CA VAL A 128 17.77 12.61 10.31
C VAL A 128 17.34 12.78 11.76
N GLN A 129 18.29 12.68 12.69
CA GLN A 129 17.98 12.69 14.14
C GLN A 129 17.86 14.10 14.71
N GLU A 130 18.45 15.10 14.04
CA GLU A 130 18.38 16.49 14.49
C GLU A 130 16.95 16.99 14.53
N ASN A 131 16.52 17.53 15.69
CA ASN A 131 15.15 17.99 15.94
C ASN A 131 14.04 16.94 15.80
N LEU A 132 14.37 15.65 15.71
CA LEU A 132 13.38 14.59 15.67
C LEU A 132 12.67 14.46 17.02
N LEU A 133 11.37 14.64 17.06
CA LEU A 133 10.55 14.52 18.27
C LEU A 133 10.09 13.07 18.51
N GLY A 134 9.84 12.33 17.45
CA GLY A 134 9.36 10.95 17.50
C GLY A 134 8.70 10.55 16.18
N GLY A 135 7.94 9.46 16.21
CA GLY A 135 7.23 8.98 15.03
C GLY A 135 6.12 8.01 15.35
N LEU A 136 5.32 7.72 14.34
CA LEU A 136 4.32 6.66 14.35
C LEU A 136 4.77 5.56 13.39
N PHE A 137 4.89 4.34 13.88
CA PHE A 137 5.12 3.16 13.06
C PHE A 137 3.81 2.41 12.80
N SER A 138 3.56 2.02 11.57
CA SER A 138 2.51 1.10 11.19
C SER A 138 3.11 -0.11 10.48
N SER A 139 2.65 -1.32 10.82
CA SER A 139 3.16 -2.56 10.22
C SER A 139 2.28 -3.11 9.10
N ASP A 140 1.17 -2.45 8.76
CA ASP A 140 0.28 -2.91 7.70
C ASP A 140 0.74 -2.52 6.29
N GLU A 141 1.80 -1.75 6.18
CA GLU A 141 2.31 -1.26 4.91
C GLU A 141 3.33 -2.23 4.31
N LEU A 142 3.37 -2.23 3.00
CA LEU A 142 4.43 -2.89 2.24
C LEU A 142 4.95 -1.98 1.13
N ILE A 143 6.18 -2.27 0.73
CA ILE A 143 6.80 -1.66 -0.45
C ILE A 143 6.94 -2.70 -1.55
N SER A 144 6.90 -2.24 -2.79
CA SER A 144 7.09 -3.06 -3.98
C SER A 144 7.85 -2.28 -5.04
N ASP A 145 8.51 -2.99 -5.95
CA ASP A 145 9.04 -2.39 -7.18
C ASP A 145 7.86 -2.14 -8.13
N PRO A 146 7.57 -0.89 -8.51
CA PRO A 146 6.41 -0.54 -9.33
C PRO A 146 6.54 -0.93 -10.81
#